data_a10806f44c61983d6178e2c8e844dd23
#
_entry.id   a10806f44c61983d6178e2c8e844dd23
#
_cell.length_a   1.000
_cell.length_b   1.000
_cell.length_c   1.000
_cell.angle_alpha   90.00
_cell.angle_beta   90.00
_cell.angle_gamma   90.00
#
_symmetry.space_group_name_H-M   'P 1'
#
loop_
_entity.id
_entity.type
_entity.pdbx_description
1 polymer ?
#
loop_
_entity_poly.entity_id
_entity_poly.type
_entity_poly.pdbx_seq_one_letter_code
_entity_poly.pdbx_strand_id
1 'polypeptide(L)'
;MPQHTPSDRWFTVEAIDADTYAISEYAHWEEPHCYLLNGDRASLLIDTGLGVGQIAAVAAGLAGRPVIAVLTHAHWDHMGGLRGFPAFAAHRAELDWLTGQFPLPPAAVRAQLNDPRLPAGFDLDGYRVFQGRPARLWRGGETIDLGDRQLQVLHTPGHSPGHVCYWEPAAGYLFTGDLIYLGELAADFPSTDPQAFLRSVRRAAALPVRRILPG
;
A
#
# COMPACT_ATOMS: atom_id res chain seq x y z
N MET A 1 -24.26 10.96 -12.94
CA MET A 1 -23.10 11.38 -12.17
C MET A 1 -23.26 10.77 -10.79
N PRO A 2 -22.38 9.86 -10.31
CA PRO A 2 -22.47 9.39 -8.94
C PRO A 2 -22.27 10.59 -8.00
N GLN A 3 -23.10 10.68 -6.97
CA GLN A 3 -22.95 11.69 -5.92
C GLN A 3 -21.78 11.28 -5.05
N HIS A 4 -20.66 12.01 -5.13
CA HIS A 4 -19.51 11.79 -4.28
C HIS A 4 -19.87 12.13 -2.83
N THR A 5 -19.68 11.18 -1.91
CA THR A 5 -19.71 11.44 -0.47
C THR A 5 -18.50 12.28 -0.06
N PRO A 6 -18.51 13.03 1.06
CA PRO A 6 -17.35 13.83 1.51
C PRO A 6 -16.05 13.01 1.65
N SER A 7 -16.14 11.71 1.97
CA SER A 7 -14.99 10.80 2.02
C SER A 7 -14.37 10.52 0.64
N ASP A 8 -15.16 10.61 -0.44
CA ASP A 8 -14.70 10.38 -1.81
C ASP A 8 -13.82 11.55 -2.32
N ARG A 9 -13.88 12.71 -1.67
CA ARG A 9 -13.05 13.88 -2.01
C ARG A 9 -11.66 13.84 -1.38
N TRP A 10 -11.41 12.89 -0.49
CA TRP A 10 -10.09 12.70 0.12
C TRP A 10 -9.08 12.13 -0.85
N PHE A 11 -9.53 11.25 -1.74
CA PHE A 11 -8.68 10.60 -2.71
C PHE A 11 -8.68 11.31 -4.06
N THR A 12 -7.50 11.37 -4.67
CA THR A 12 -7.34 11.66 -6.10
C THR A 12 -7.17 10.32 -6.82
N VAL A 13 -8.00 10.09 -7.86
CA VAL A 13 -7.95 8.88 -8.68
C VAL A 13 -7.42 9.22 -10.05
N GLU A 14 -6.34 8.58 -10.47
CA GLU A 14 -5.69 8.76 -11.76
C GLU A 14 -5.58 7.43 -12.50
N ALA A 15 -6.06 7.39 -13.74
CA ALA A 15 -5.87 6.21 -14.60
C ALA A 15 -4.41 6.17 -15.09
N ILE A 16 -3.72 5.07 -14.82
CA ILE A 16 -2.37 4.79 -15.34
C ILE A 16 -2.49 4.17 -16.74
N ASP A 17 -3.44 3.29 -16.89
CA ASP A 17 -3.91 2.69 -18.14
C ASP A 17 -5.39 2.32 -18.01
N ALA A 18 -5.95 1.54 -18.95
CA ALA A 18 -7.37 1.17 -18.97
C ALA A 18 -7.82 0.38 -17.72
N ASP A 19 -6.90 -0.38 -17.12
CA ASP A 19 -7.20 -1.35 -16.05
C ASP A 19 -6.34 -1.15 -14.79
N THR A 20 -5.58 -0.03 -14.74
CA THR A 20 -4.71 0.30 -13.60
C THR A 20 -4.96 1.74 -13.14
N TYR A 21 -5.21 1.92 -11.85
CA TYR A 21 -5.48 3.23 -11.24
C TYR A 21 -4.55 3.48 -10.06
N ALA A 22 -4.05 4.72 -9.95
CA ALA A 22 -3.49 5.24 -8.72
C ALA A 22 -4.60 5.90 -7.90
N ILE A 23 -4.65 5.63 -6.61
CA ILE A 23 -5.56 6.22 -5.63
C ILE A 23 -4.68 6.90 -4.57
N SER A 24 -4.61 8.22 -4.61
CA SER A 24 -3.60 8.99 -3.89
C SER A 24 -4.23 9.91 -2.84
N GLU A 25 -3.55 10.11 -1.72
CA GLU A 25 -3.99 10.97 -0.62
C GLU A 25 -3.17 12.27 -0.58
N TYR A 26 -3.13 13.05 -1.69
CA TYR A 26 -2.36 14.30 -1.84
C TYR A 26 -2.72 15.40 -0.83
N ALA A 27 -3.83 15.26 -0.12
CA ALA A 27 -4.21 16.18 0.94
C ALA A 27 -3.44 15.96 2.25
N HIS A 28 -2.59 14.94 2.35
CA HIS A 28 -1.73 14.67 3.50
C HIS A 28 -0.26 14.86 3.12
N TRP A 29 0.59 15.24 4.06
CA TRP A 29 2.01 15.48 3.80
C TRP A 29 2.79 14.20 3.44
N GLU A 30 2.31 13.03 3.89
CA GLU A 30 2.87 11.72 3.55
C GLU A 30 2.57 11.31 2.10
N GLU A 31 1.49 11.83 1.53
CA GLU A 31 1.05 11.61 0.14
C GLU A 31 1.05 10.14 -0.32
N PRO A 32 0.51 9.17 0.46
CA PRO A 32 0.60 7.77 0.07
C PRO A 32 -0.21 7.46 -1.20
N HIS A 33 0.32 6.55 -2.00
CA HIS A 33 -0.30 6.06 -3.22
C HIS A 33 -0.67 4.58 -3.10
N CYS A 34 -1.93 4.28 -3.38
CA CYS A 34 -2.43 2.91 -3.50
C CYS A 34 -2.72 2.62 -4.97
N TYR A 35 -2.61 1.35 -5.37
CA TYR A 35 -2.82 1.00 -6.78
C TYR A 35 -3.87 -0.09 -6.93
N LEU A 36 -4.92 0.20 -7.72
CA LEU A 36 -5.93 -0.78 -8.11
C LEU A 36 -5.62 -1.30 -9.51
N LEU A 37 -5.51 -2.63 -9.63
CA LEU A 37 -5.30 -3.35 -10.87
C LEU A 37 -6.51 -4.25 -11.14
N ASN A 38 -7.19 -4.03 -12.24
CA ASN A 38 -8.30 -4.88 -12.68
C ASN A 38 -7.78 -6.02 -13.55
N GLY A 39 -8.19 -7.23 -13.26
CA GLY A 39 -8.00 -8.40 -14.08
C GLY A 39 -9.30 -9.15 -14.32
N ASP A 40 -9.27 -10.16 -15.18
CA ASP A 40 -10.45 -10.91 -15.60
C ASP A 40 -11.12 -11.72 -14.48
N ARG A 41 -10.33 -12.17 -13.46
CA ARG A 41 -10.82 -12.99 -12.34
C ARG A 41 -10.94 -12.25 -11.03
N ALA A 42 -10.07 -11.29 -10.78
CA ALA A 42 -10.03 -10.52 -9.55
C ALA A 42 -9.43 -9.14 -9.80
N SER A 43 -9.75 -8.18 -8.95
CA SER A 43 -9.03 -6.91 -8.85
C SER A 43 -8.07 -6.95 -7.65
N LEU A 44 -6.90 -6.35 -7.78
CA LEU A 44 -5.88 -6.26 -6.73
C LEU A 44 -5.76 -4.81 -6.29
N LEU A 45 -5.82 -4.57 -4.98
CA LEU A 45 -5.44 -3.28 -4.39
C LEU A 45 -4.13 -3.44 -3.64
N ILE A 46 -3.11 -2.73 -4.08
CA ILE A 46 -1.81 -2.63 -3.42
C ILE A 46 -1.84 -1.43 -2.49
N ASP A 47 -1.66 -1.68 -1.20
CA ASP A 47 -1.78 -0.78 -0.06
C ASP A 47 -3.18 -0.16 0.12
N THR A 48 -3.41 0.44 1.26
CA THR A 48 -4.73 0.93 1.68
C THR A 48 -4.70 2.31 2.32
N GLY A 49 -3.57 3.01 2.25
CA GLY A 49 -3.40 4.39 2.68
C GLY A 49 -3.50 4.61 4.19
N LEU A 50 -3.75 5.88 4.54
CA LEU A 50 -3.78 6.39 5.92
C LEU A 50 -4.98 5.88 6.75
N GLY A 51 -6.05 5.43 6.08
CA GLY A 51 -7.31 5.08 6.76
C GLY A 51 -8.15 6.29 7.15
N VAL A 52 -7.93 7.44 6.53
CA VAL A 52 -8.72 8.66 6.70
C VAL A 52 -9.99 8.60 5.86
N GLY A 53 -9.88 8.25 4.59
CA GLY A 53 -11.00 8.04 3.67
C GLY A 53 -11.46 6.59 3.60
N GLN A 54 -12.49 6.36 2.79
CA GLN A 54 -13.09 5.02 2.59
C GLN A 54 -12.53 4.36 1.32
N ILE A 55 -11.24 4.02 1.33
CA ILE A 55 -10.56 3.46 0.14
C ILE A 55 -11.24 2.20 -0.40
N ALA A 56 -11.83 1.38 0.47
CA ALA A 56 -12.56 0.18 0.04
C ALA A 56 -13.77 0.52 -0.85
N ALA A 57 -14.47 1.63 -0.56
CA ALA A 57 -15.58 2.09 -1.38
C ALA A 57 -15.10 2.65 -2.74
N VAL A 58 -13.98 3.39 -2.72
CA VAL A 58 -13.35 3.90 -3.96
C VAL A 58 -12.89 2.73 -4.83
N ALA A 59 -12.15 1.79 -4.25
CA ALA A 59 -11.67 0.59 -4.96
C ALA A 59 -12.84 -0.23 -5.53
N ALA A 60 -13.91 -0.45 -4.75
CA ALA A 60 -15.10 -1.18 -5.22
C ALA A 60 -15.81 -0.46 -6.37
N GLY A 61 -15.81 0.88 -6.39
CA GLY A 61 -16.41 1.68 -7.47
C GLY A 61 -15.62 1.64 -8.78
N LEU A 62 -14.33 1.32 -8.73
CA LEU A 62 -13.42 1.22 -9.88
C LEU A 62 -13.20 -0.23 -10.33
N ALA A 63 -13.41 -1.18 -9.42
CA ALA A 63 -13.10 -2.58 -9.65
C ALA A 63 -14.19 -3.27 -10.49
N GLY A 64 -13.77 -4.08 -11.48
CA GLY A 64 -14.65 -4.94 -12.26
C GLY A 64 -14.94 -6.30 -11.58
N ARG A 65 -14.20 -6.65 -10.54
CA ARG A 65 -14.21 -7.95 -9.83
C ARG A 65 -14.01 -7.75 -8.32
N PRO A 66 -14.21 -8.79 -7.49
CA PRO A 66 -13.88 -8.72 -6.07
C PRO A 66 -12.43 -8.26 -5.84
N VAL A 67 -12.25 -7.33 -4.91
CA VAL A 67 -10.94 -6.72 -4.61
C VAL A 67 -10.19 -7.57 -3.58
N ILE A 68 -8.95 -7.92 -3.91
CA ILE A 68 -7.98 -8.52 -3.00
C ILE A 68 -7.03 -7.41 -2.53
N ALA A 69 -6.99 -7.13 -1.24
CA ALA A 69 -6.03 -6.17 -0.68
C ALA A 69 -4.70 -6.87 -0.36
N VAL A 70 -3.59 -6.22 -0.72
CA VAL A 70 -2.23 -6.69 -0.39
C VAL A 70 -1.40 -5.51 0.08
N LEU A 71 -0.46 -5.75 1.00
CA LEU A 71 0.44 -4.72 1.50
C LEU A 71 1.83 -4.84 0.87
N THR A 72 2.44 -3.70 0.55
CA THR A 72 3.88 -3.61 0.32
C THR A 72 4.62 -3.83 1.63
N HIS A 73 4.14 -3.21 2.72
CA HIS A 73 4.67 -3.36 4.08
C HIS A 73 3.63 -2.87 5.11
N ALA A 74 3.91 -3.11 6.40
CA ALA A 74 2.95 -2.83 7.47
C ALA A 74 3.28 -1.52 8.21
N HIS A 75 3.56 -0.43 7.51
CA HIS A 75 3.53 0.90 8.12
C HIS A 75 2.10 1.45 8.13
N TRP A 76 1.85 2.40 9.04
CA TRP A 76 0.52 2.91 9.37
C TRP A 76 -0.18 3.60 8.19
N ASP A 77 0.60 4.23 7.32
CA ASP A 77 0.20 4.97 6.13
C ASP A 77 -0.09 4.07 4.90
N HIS A 78 0.27 2.79 4.96
CA HIS A 78 -0.03 1.79 3.93
C HIS A 78 -1.16 0.83 4.32
N MET A 79 -1.46 0.67 5.61
CA MET A 79 -2.42 -0.32 6.09
C MET A 79 -3.68 0.26 6.76
N GLY A 80 -3.82 1.59 6.79
CA GLY A 80 -4.87 2.26 7.55
C GLY A 80 -6.29 1.90 7.11
N GLY A 81 -6.51 1.69 5.80
CA GLY A 81 -7.81 1.34 5.23
C GLY A 81 -8.18 -0.15 5.25
N LEU A 82 -7.33 -1.04 5.78
CA LEU A 82 -7.56 -2.50 5.78
C LEU A 82 -8.85 -2.94 6.45
N ARG A 83 -9.40 -2.14 7.37
CA ARG A 83 -10.71 -2.43 8.02
C ARG A 83 -11.85 -2.54 7.02
N GLY A 84 -11.71 -1.97 5.83
CA GLY A 84 -12.70 -2.04 4.75
C GLY A 84 -12.66 -3.33 3.92
N PHE A 85 -11.71 -4.23 4.19
CA PHE A 85 -11.52 -5.45 3.41
C PHE A 85 -11.73 -6.70 4.29
N PRO A 86 -12.43 -7.73 3.79
CA PRO A 86 -12.71 -8.95 4.55
C PRO A 86 -11.45 -9.81 4.77
N ALA A 87 -10.47 -9.66 3.88
CA ALA A 87 -9.20 -10.40 3.91
C ALA A 87 -8.12 -9.58 3.21
N PHE A 88 -6.87 -9.80 3.62
CA PHE A 88 -5.70 -9.18 3.01
C PHE A 88 -4.49 -10.11 3.06
N ALA A 89 -3.45 -9.79 2.28
CA ALA A 89 -2.17 -10.49 2.33
C ALA A 89 -1.03 -9.52 2.67
N ALA A 90 -0.02 -10.03 3.38
CA ALA A 90 1.17 -9.30 3.77
C ALA A 90 2.37 -10.23 3.87
N HIS A 91 3.58 -9.71 3.96
CA HIS A 91 4.77 -10.54 4.16
C HIS A 91 4.85 -11.05 5.61
N ARG A 92 5.29 -12.31 5.77
CA ARG A 92 5.31 -13.00 7.07
C ARG A 92 6.20 -12.32 8.11
N ALA A 93 7.24 -11.60 7.70
CA ALA A 93 8.16 -10.93 8.61
C ALA A 93 7.55 -9.74 9.36
N GLU A 94 6.34 -9.29 8.97
CA GLU A 94 5.61 -8.20 9.63
C GLU A 94 4.37 -8.70 10.37
N LEU A 95 4.22 -10.01 10.53
CA LEU A 95 3.06 -10.58 11.22
C LEU A 95 2.90 -10.03 12.64
N ASP A 96 3.99 -9.87 13.39
CA ASP A 96 3.97 -9.37 14.75
C ASP A 96 3.48 -7.91 14.80
N TRP A 97 3.87 -7.08 13.84
CA TRP A 97 3.39 -5.70 13.72
C TRP A 97 1.90 -5.63 13.45
N LEU A 98 1.40 -6.53 12.62
CA LEU A 98 -0.02 -6.63 12.28
C LEU A 98 -0.88 -7.24 13.41
N THR A 99 -0.25 -7.91 14.38
CA THR A 99 -0.97 -8.64 15.43
C THR A 99 -0.66 -8.16 16.86
N GLY A 100 -0.24 -6.90 17.02
CA GLY A 100 -0.15 -6.26 18.34
C GLY A 100 1.21 -5.66 18.70
N GLN A 101 2.28 -5.91 17.93
CA GLN A 101 3.62 -5.40 18.21
C GLN A 101 4.07 -4.32 17.19
N PHE A 102 3.15 -3.41 16.85
CA PHE A 102 3.48 -2.31 15.95
C PHE A 102 4.60 -1.44 16.56
N PRO A 103 5.66 -1.08 15.79
CA PRO A 103 6.89 -0.51 16.36
C PRO A 103 6.75 0.92 16.89
N LEU A 104 5.69 1.65 16.50
CA LEU A 104 5.46 3.01 16.97
C LEU A 104 4.32 3.05 17.99
N PRO A 105 4.45 3.86 19.06
CA PRO A 105 3.34 4.06 20.00
C PRO A 105 2.18 4.82 19.32
N PRO A 106 0.92 4.58 19.72
CA PRO A 106 -0.23 5.20 19.10
C PRO A 106 -0.20 6.73 19.06
N ALA A 107 0.42 7.36 20.07
CA ALA A 107 0.56 8.82 20.13
C ALA A 107 1.51 9.35 19.03
N ALA A 108 2.59 8.62 18.73
CA ALA A 108 3.51 9.00 17.66
C ALA A 108 2.84 8.91 16.28
N VAL A 109 2.07 7.84 16.04
CA VAL A 109 1.31 7.71 14.78
C VAL A 109 0.27 8.83 14.64
N ARG A 110 -0.49 9.15 15.71
CA ARG A 110 -1.44 10.28 15.64
C ARG A 110 -0.76 11.62 15.43
N ALA A 111 0.45 11.81 15.96
CA ALA A 111 1.22 13.04 15.72
C ALA A 111 1.65 13.16 14.25
N GLN A 112 2.03 12.07 13.60
CA GLN A 112 2.34 12.03 12.17
C GLN A 112 1.09 12.20 11.29
N LEU A 113 -0.02 11.55 11.68
CA LEU A 113 -1.29 11.67 10.95
C LEU A 113 -1.93 13.07 11.08
N ASN A 114 -1.55 13.86 12.08
CA ASN A 114 -2.14 15.18 12.32
C ASN A 114 -1.74 16.17 11.23
N ASP A 115 -2.66 16.44 10.32
CA ASP A 115 -2.51 17.40 9.23
C ASP A 115 -3.72 18.35 9.21
N PRO A 116 -3.52 19.67 9.02
CA PRO A 116 -4.61 20.64 8.98
C PRO A 116 -5.60 20.41 7.81
N ARG A 117 -5.24 19.61 6.83
CA ARG A 117 -6.06 19.26 5.67
C ARG A 117 -6.95 18.03 5.90
N LEU A 118 -6.86 17.37 7.06
CA LEU A 118 -7.77 16.27 7.41
C LEU A 118 -9.24 16.68 7.27
N PRO A 119 -10.13 15.77 6.83
CA PRO A 119 -11.55 16.08 6.68
C PRO A 119 -12.18 16.59 7.98
N ALA A 120 -13.05 17.58 7.89
CA ALA A 120 -13.80 18.04 9.04
C ALA A 120 -14.59 16.90 9.69
N GLY A 121 -14.38 16.69 10.99
CA GLY A 121 -15.01 15.61 11.75
C GLY A 121 -14.22 14.28 11.75
N PHE A 122 -13.03 14.25 11.18
CA PHE A 122 -12.16 13.08 11.37
C PHE A 122 -11.73 12.96 12.84
N ASP A 123 -11.97 11.79 13.43
CA ASP A 123 -11.64 11.51 14.85
C ASP A 123 -10.16 11.08 14.98
N LEU A 124 -9.27 12.08 15.04
CA LEU A 124 -7.84 11.83 15.21
C LEU A 124 -7.52 11.17 16.57
N ASP A 125 -8.21 11.56 17.65
CA ASP A 125 -7.99 11.00 18.98
C ASP A 125 -8.45 9.53 19.06
N GLY A 126 -9.51 9.20 18.33
CA GLY A 126 -10.00 7.84 18.15
C GLY A 126 -9.21 6.99 17.18
N TYR A 127 -8.31 7.58 16.38
CA TYR A 127 -7.54 6.81 15.40
C TYR A 127 -6.68 5.73 16.06
N ARG A 128 -6.73 4.53 15.48
CA ARG A 128 -5.94 3.37 15.90
C ARG A 128 -5.32 2.72 14.68
N VAL A 129 -4.01 2.46 14.76
CA VAL A 129 -3.31 1.64 13.77
C VAL A 129 -4.06 0.32 13.60
N PHE A 130 -4.23 -0.09 12.36
CA PHE A 130 -4.93 -1.35 12.05
C PHE A 130 -4.21 -2.52 12.74
N GLN A 131 -5.00 -3.43 13.28
CA GLN A 131 -4.54 -4.71 13.81
C GLN A 131 -5.44 -5.81 13.24
N GLY A 132 -4.81 -6.83 12.67
CA GLY A 132 -5.53 -7.94 12.08
C GLY A 132 -4.58 -9.00 11.51
N ARG A 133 -5.05 -10.25 11.44
CA ARG A 133 -4.24 -11.33 10.90
C ARG A 133 -4.43 -11.44 9.38
N PRO A 134 -3.35 -11.42 8.58
CA PRO A 134 -3.46 -11.65 7.14
C PRO A 134 -4.05 -13.03 6.84
N ALA A 135 -4.92 -13.11 5.82
CA ALA A 135 -5.44 -14.36 5.31
C ALA A 135 -4.36 -15.15 4.52
N ARG A 136 -3.39 -14.43 3.97
CA ARG A 136 -2.24 -15.02 3.27
C ARG A 136 -0.94 -14.33 3.67
N LEU A 137 0.10 -15.12 3.90
CA LEU A 137 1.44 -14.64 4.25
C LEU A 137 2.41 -14.91 3.09
N TRP A 138 2.97 -13.83 2.55
CA TRP A 138 4.03 -13.90 1.54
C TRP A 138 5.37 -14.31 2.14
N ARG A 139 6.19 -14.95 1.33
CA ARG A 139 7.59 -15.27 1.62
C ARG A 139 8.56 -14.63 0.62
N GLY A 140 8.02 -14.15 -0.51
CA GLY A 140 8.74 -13.71 -1.68
C GLY A 140 8.91 -14.82 -2.72
N GLY A 141 8.64 -14.47 -3.98
CA GLY A 141 8.67 -15.41 -5.12
C GLY A 141 7.30 -15.96 -5.52
N GLU A 142 6.24 -15.66 -4.76
CA GLU A 142 4.88 -16.03 -5.16
C GLU A 142 4.41 -15.22 -6.36
N THR A 143 3.47 -15.80 -7.11
CA THR A 143 2.74 -15.12 -8.18
C THR A 143 1.30 -14.87 -7.76
N ILE A 144 0.82 -13.66 -7.99
CA ILE A 144 -0.58 -13.27 -7.89
C ILE A 144 -1.14 -13.31 -9.31
N ASP A 145 -2.15 -14.13 -9.53
CA ASP A 145 -2.78 -14.32 -10.83
C ASP A 145 -4.20 -13.73 -10.82
N LEU A 146 -4.40 -12.68 -11.62
CA LEU A 146 -5.68 -11.97 -11.75
C LEU A 146 -6.49 -12.42 -12.98
N GLY A 147 -5.99 -13.40 -13.72
CA GLY A 147 -6.58 -13.93 -14.96
C GLY A 147 -5.71 -13.63 -16.16
N ASP A 148 -5.88 -12.49 -16.73
CA ASP A 148 -5.09 -11.95 -17.85
C ASP A 148 -3.80 -11.24 -17.40
N ARG A 149 -3.64 -10.98 -16.09
CA ARG A 149 -2.50 -10.29 -15.48
C ARG A 149 -1.87 -11.13 -14.39
N GLN A 150 -0.54 -11.06 -14.26
CA GLN A 150 0.22 -11.74 -13.21
C GLN A 150 1.28 -10.83 -12.61
N LEU A 151 1.32 -10.79 -11.28
CA LEU A 151 2.32 -10.05 -10.53
C LEU A 151 3.21 -11.02 -9.73
N GLN A 152 4.49 -10.74 -9.69
CA GLN A 152 5.45 -11.44 -8.84
C GLN A 152 5.63 -10.68 -7.53
N VAL A 153 5.59 -11.37 -6.41
CA VAL A 153 5.91 -10.82 -5.08
C VAL A 153 7.42 -10.88 -4.89
N LEU A 154 8.06 -9.73 -4.83
CA LEU A 154 9.51 -9.62 -4.64
C LEU A 154 9.79 -9.19 -3.20
N HIS A 155 10.35 -10.05 -2.37
CA HIS A 155 10.80 -9.65 -1.03
C HIS A 155 11.97 -8.69 -1.14
N THR A 156 11.78 -7.45 -0.70
CA THR A 156 12.70 -6.32 -0.81
C THR A 156 12.91 -5.65 0.56
N PRO A 157 13.46 -6.41 1.54
CA PRO A 157 13.63 -5.88 2.90
C PRO A 157 14.62 -4.72 2.94
N GLY A 158 14.51 -3.93 4.00
CA GLY A 158 15.42 -2.84 4.28
C GLY A 158 14.71 -1.62 4.84
N HIS A 159 13.69 -1.08 4.18
CA HIS A 159 12.81 -0.07 4.73
C HIS A 159 12.04 -0.65 5.94
N SER A 160 11.46 -1.81 5.76
CA SER A 160 10.93 -2.66 6.82
C SER A 160 11.37 -4.12 6.61
N PRO A 161 11.27 -5.01 7.62
CA PRO A 161 11.74 -6.40 7.50
C PRO A 161 10.95 -7.23 6.50
N GLY A 162 9.69 -6.91 6.27
CA GLY A 162 8.80 -7.63 5.36
C GLY A 162 8.41 -6.85 4.12
N HIS A 163 9.09 -5.76 3.81
CA HIS A 163 8.79 -4.97 2.62
C HIS A 163 8.84 -5.83 1.35
N VAL A 164 7.86 -5.67 0.47
CA VAL A 164 7.80 -6.32 -0.85
C VAL A 164 7.51 -5.29 -1.94
N CYS A 165 8.10 -5.52 -3.11
CA CYS A 165 7.63 -4.90 -4.35
C CYS A 165 6.74 -5.89 -5.10
N TYR A 166 5.80 -5.36 -5.89
CA TYR A 166 5.01 -6.16 -6.82
C TYR A 166 5.46 -5.86 -8.24
N TRP A 167 5.92 -6.90 -8.95
CA TRP A 167 6.42 -6.79 -10.31
C TRP A 167 5.44 -7.40 -11.31
N GLU A 168 4.98 -6.62 -12.27
CA GLU A 168 4.17 -7.06 -13.40
C GLU A 168 4.99 -7.07 -14.69
N PRO A 169 5.56 -8.22 -15.09
CA PRO A 169 6.46 -8.30 -16.24
C PRO A 169 5.81 -7.88 -17.55
N ALA A 170 4.54 -8.24 -17.77
CA ALA A 170 3.83 -7.99 -19.03
C ALA A 170 3.67 -6.48 -19.29
N ALA A 171 3.27 -5.70 -18.30
CA ALA A 171 3.16 -4.25 -18.40
C ALA A 171 4.52 -3.54 -18.20
N GLY A 172 5.47 -4.19 -17.54
CA GLY A 172 6.72 -3.57 -17.13
C GLY A 172 6.54 -2.62 -15.95
N TYR A 173 5.56 -2.87 -15.08
CA TYR A 173 5.24 -2.05 -13.91
C TYR A 173 5.88 -2.62 -12.64
N LEU A 174 6.56 -1.78 -11.89
CA LEU A 174 7.09 -2.12 -10.57
C LEU A 174 6.44 -1.21 -9.53
N PHE A 175 5.61 -1.80 -8.66
CA PHE A 175 5.03 -1.15 -7.50
C PHE A 175 6.02 -1.28 -6.35
N THR A 176 6.61 -0.15 -5.95
CA THR A 176 7.80 -0.14 -5.11
C THR A 176 7.53 0.13 -3.65
N GLY A 177 6.30 0.51 -3.26
CA GLY A 177 6.09 0.99 -1.90
C GLY A 177 7.15 2.01 -1.54
N ASP A 178 7.77 1.87 -0.39
CA ASP A 178 8.79 2.78 0.14
C ASP A 178 10.24 2.38 -0.18
N LEU A 179 10.42 1.51 -1.17
CA LEU A 179 11.78 1.17 -1.61
C LEU A 179 12.38 2.23 -2.54
N ILE A 180 11.58 2.77 -3.48
CA ILE A 180 12.03 3.73 -4.50
C ILE A 180 10.91 4.73 -4.76
N TYR A 181 11.16 6.00 -4.49
CA TYR A 181 10.27 7.13 -4.79
C TYR A 181 11.09 8.40 -5.00
N LEU A 182 10.44 9.49 -5.41
CA LEU A 182 11.09 10.80 -5.57
C LEU A 182 11.13 11.52 -4.22
N GLY A 183 12.29 12.06 -3.86
CA GLY A 183 12.47 12.77 -2.61
C GLY A 183 13.54 12.13 -1.71
N GLU A 184 13.45 12.38 -0.42
CA GLU A 184 14.34 11.83 0.59
C GLU A 184 13.81 10.45 1.03
N LEU A 185 14.62 9.41 0.84
CA LEU A 185 14.22 8.05 1.19
C LEU A 185 14.21 7.85 2.71
N ALA A 186 13.07 7.45 3.26
CA ALA A 186 12.93 7.11 4.67
C ALA A 186 13.65 5.79 4.99
N ALA A 187 14.88 5.90 5.47
CA ALA A 187 15.76 4.78 5.77
C ALA A 187 16.43 4.90 7.16
N ASP A 188 15.82 5.65 8.06
CA ASP A 188 16.33 6.01 9.40
C ASP A 188 15.47 5.48 10.55
N PHE A 189 14.40 4.73 10.27
CA PHE A 189 13.61 4.07 11.32
C PHE A 189 14.42 3.00 12.04
N PRO A 190 14.14 2.73 13.33
CA PRO A 190 14.80 1.65 14.09
C PRO A 190 14.68 0.27 13.43
N SER A 191 13.69 0.06 12.60
CA SER A 191 13.44 -1.18 11.85
C SER A 191 14.17 -1.25 10.50
N THR A 192 14.82 -0.17 10.07
CA THR A 192 15.53 -0.12 8.80
C THR A 192 16.87 -0.89 8.87
N ASP A 193 17.12 -1.71 7.84
CA ASP A 193 18.42 -2.31 7.56
C ASP A 193 18.99 -1.68 6.27
N PRO A 194 19.92 -0.71 6.37
CA PRO A 194 20.47 -0.02 5.19
C PRO A 194 21.17 -0.95 4.20
N GLN A 195 21.77 -2.05 4.69
CA GLN A 195 22.44 -3.03 3.85
C GLN A 195 21.44 -3.87 3.05
N ALA A 196 20.36 -4.32 3.71
CA ALA A 196 19.27 -4.99 3.03
C ALA A 196 18.58 -4.05 2.03
N PHE A 197 18.35 -2.79 2.42
CA PHE A 197 17.77 -1.74 1.57
C PHE A 197 18.57 -1.59 0.25
N LEU A 198 19.89 -1.41 0.36
CA LEU A 198 20.76 -1.28 -0.81
C LEU A 198 20.71 -2.53 -1.72
N ARG A 199 20.69 -3.74 -1.12
CA ARG A 199 20.55 -4.99 -1.91
C ARG A 199 19.20 -5.04 -2.64
N SER A 200 18.13 -4.62 -1.98
CA SER A 200 16.77 -4.58 -2.52
C SER A 200 16.65 -3.59 -3.70
N VAL A 201 17.21 -2.38 -3.56
CA VAL A 201 17.26 -1.38 -4.65
C VAL A 201 18.04 -1.92 -5.84
N ARG A 202 19.21 -2.54 -5.63
CA ARG A 202 20.01 -3.13 -6.72
C ARG A 202 19.26 -4.24 -7.45
N ARG A 203 18.49 -5.06 -6.70
CA ARG A 203 17.66 -6.11 -7.30
C ARG A 203 16.53 -5.51 -8.12
N ALA A 204 15.84 -4.49 -7.63
CA ALA A 204 14.80 -3.78 -8.37
C ALA A 204 15.33 -3.12 -9.64
N ALA A 205 16.51 -2.46 -9.57
CA ALA A 205 17.16 -1.81 -10.70
C ALA A 205 17.63 -2.78 -11.80
N ALA A 206 17.77 -4.07 -11.50
CA ALA A 206 18.14 -5.09 -12.49
C ALA A 206 16.94 -5.62 -13.30
N LEU A 207 15.71 -5.24 -12.96
CA LEU A 207 14.51 -5.63 -13.68
C LEU A 207 14.31 -4.76 -14.94
N PRO A 208 13.70 -5.29 -16.00
CA PRO A 208 13.38 -4.51 -17.21
C PRO A 208 12.14 -3.63 -17.00
N VAL A 209 12.20 -2.75 -16.00
CA VAL A 209 11.10 -1.87 -15.61
C VAL A 209 10.86 -0.79 -16.65
N ARG A 210 9.61 -0.57 -17.03
CA ARG A 210 9.17 0.55 -17.89
C ARG A 210 8.61 1.70 -17.05
N ARG A 211 7.98 1.39 -15.92
CA ARG A 211 7.37 2.38 -15.04
C ARG A 211 7.52 1.96 -13.57
N ILE A 212 8.02 2.87 -12.75
CA ILE A 212 8.04 2.74 -11.28
C ILE A 212 6.77 3.41 -10.75
N LEU A 213 6.10 2.74 -9.82
CA LEU A 213 4.87 3.16 -9.16
C LEU A 213 5.12 3.10 -7.64
N PRO A 214 5.52 4.22 -7.02
CA PRO A 214 5.87 4.29 -5.59
C PRO A 214 4.63 4.20 -4.67
N GLY A 215 4.86 3.96 -3.37
CA GLY A 215 3.82 3.96 -2.33
C GLY A 215 3.50 5.32 -1.76
#